data_c247733bfb5d167fb22ab4e54d98a7ca
#
_entry.id   c247733bfb5d167fb22ab4e54d98a7ca
#
_cell.length_a   1.000
_cell.length_b   1.000
_cell.length_c   1.000
_cell.angle_alpha   90.00
_cell.angle_beta   90.00
_cell.angle_gamma   90.00
#
_symmetry.space_group_name_H-M   'P 1'
#
loop_
_entity.id
_entity.type
_entity.pdbx_description
1 polymer ?
#
loop_
_entity_poly.entity_id
_entity_poly.type
_entity_poly.pdbx_seq_one_letter_code
_entity_poly.pdbx_strand_id
1 'polypeptide(L)'
;IELLVNVKEKNLDNYVLKWKNNFAITVVLAAKGYPENYQSGDEIIGLENEKNHDDVEIYHAGTTKKNNLIITSGGRVLNINGYGESLAEARDKAYNLVNKVGWSDYYYRRDIGWRALED
;
A
#
# COMPACT_ATOMS: atom_id res chain seq x y z
N ILE A 1 0.01 15.95 4.45
CA ILE A 1 -1.14 16.79 4.89
C ILE A 1 -0.82 18.27 4.72
N GLU A 2 0.34 18.77 5.19
CA GLU A 2 0.71 20.20 5.08
C GLU A 2 0.57 20.75 3.66
N LEU A 3 1.04 20.05 2.65
CA LEU A 3 0.87 20.45 1.24
C LEU A 3 -0.61 20.67 0.89
N LEU A 4 -1.48 19.73 1.28
CA LEU A 4 -2.93 19.84 0.99
C LEU A 4 -3.59 21.02 1.71
N VAL A 5 -3.15 21.31 2.93
CA VAL A 5 -3.61 22.51 3.66
C VAL A 5 -3.19 23.77 2.92
N ASN A 6 -1.91 23.87 2.49
CA ASN A 6 -1.41 25.01 1.73
C ASN A 6 -2.13 25.18 0.37
N VAL A 7 -2.50 24.07 -0.29
CA VAL A 7 -3.34 24.14 -1.51
C VAL A 7 -4.70 24.77 -1.20
N LYS A 8 -5.38 24.30 -0.13
CA LYS A 8 -6.69 24.82 0.29
C LYS A 8 -6.61 26.32 0.66
N GLU A 9 -5.55 26.71 1.32
CA GLU A 9 -5.32 28.09 1.79
C GLU A 9 -4.75 29.01 0.71
N LYS A 10 -4.50 28.48 -0.51
CA LYS A 10 -3.87 29.20 -1.63
C LYS A 10 -2.51 29.82 -1.28
N ASN A 11 -1.72 29.10 -0.49
CA ASN A 11 -0.42 29.54 0.02
C ASN A 11 0.76 28.71 -0.55
N LEU A 12 0.63 28.17 -1.76
CA LEU A 12 1.66 27.34 -2.37
C LEU A 12 2.93 28.13 -2.72
N ASP A 13 2.80 29.41 -3.05
CA ASP A 13 3.94 30.27 -3.42
C ASP A 13 4.96 30.40 -2.27
N ASN A 14 4.51 30.26 -1.03
CA ASN A 14 5.34 30.32 0.18
C ASN A 14 5.66 28.95 0.77
N TYR A 15 5.13 27.86 0.19
CA TYR A 15 5.32 26.51 0.72
C TYR A 15 6.56 25.85 0.14
N VAL A 16 7.52 25.53 0.99
CA VAL A 16 8.72 24.78 0.61
C VAL A 16 8.48 23.29 0.78
N LEU A 17 8.44 22.56 -0.32
CA LEU A 17 8.27 21.10 -0.32
C LEU A 17 9.52 20.42 0.27
N LYS A 18 9.32 19.64 1.32
CA LYS A 18 10.38 18.85 1.96
C LYS A 18 10.29 17.40 1.51
N TRP A 19 11.26 16.96 0.74
CA TRP A 19 11.38 15.56 0.34
C TRP A 19 12.13 14.76 1.39
N LYS A 20 11.67 13.52 1.64
CA LYS A 20 12.45 12.55 2.37
C LYS A 20 13.53 11.99 1.44
N ASN A 21 14.72 11.72 1.98
CA ASN A 21 15.83 11.19 1.20
C ASN A 21 15.84 9.66 1.21
N ASN A 22 14.69 9.07 0.85
CA ASN A 22 14.53 7.62 0.77
C ASN A 22 13.63 7.25 -0.43
N PHE A 23 13.74 5.99 -0.84
CA PHE A 23 12.91 5.40 -1.88
C PHE A 23 11.63 4.82 -1.28
N ALA A 24 10.59 4.74 -2.11
CA ALA A 24 9.32 4.14 -1.72
C ALA A 24 8.77 3.28 -2.88
N ILE A 25 8.20 2.13 -2.53
CA ILE A 25 7.44 1.29 -3.46
C ILE A 25 6.08 0.99 -2.85
N THR A 26 5.06 0.99 -3.70
CA THR A 26 3.70 0.57 -3.33
C THR A 26 3.30 -0.65 -4.14
N VAL A 27 2.92 -1.73 -3.45
CA VAL A 27 2.33 -2.92 -4.06
C VAL A 27 0.85 -2.97 -3.70
N VAL A 28 0.00 -3.04 -4.73
CA VAL A 28 -1.46 -3.12 -4.57
C VAL A 28 -1.90 -4.57 -4.52
N LEU A 29 -2.62 -4.95 -3.46
CA LEU A 29 -3.30 -6.24 -3.34
C LEU A 29 -4.74 -6.09 -3.81
N ALA A 30 -5.12 -6.88 -4.80
CA ALA A 30 -6.43 -6.85 -5.43
C ALA A 30 -7.19 -8.16 -5.24
N ALA A 31 -8.50 -8.07 -5.24
CA ALA A 31 -9.38 -9.23 -5.23
C ALA A 31 -9.24 -10.01 -6.55
N LYS A 32 -9.34 -11.34 -6.47
CA LYS A 32 -9.32 -12.21 -7.66
C LYS A 32 -10.40 -11.81 -8.65
N GLY A 33 -10.00 -11.68 -9.92
CA GLY A 33 -10.88 -11.28 -11.01
C GLY A 33 -10.92 -9.78 -11.28
N TYR A 34 -10.39 -8.94 -10.38
CA TYR A 34 -10.28 -7.49 -10.64
C TYR A 34 -9.44 -7.22 -11.92
N PRO A 35 -9.85 -6.27 -12.81
CA PRO A 35 -10.88 -5.24 -12.64
C PRO A 35 -12.30 -5.66 -13.03
N GLU A 36 -12.50 -6.88 -13.51
CA GLU A 36 -13.80 -7.38 -13.96
C GLU A 36 -14.67 -7.88 -12.79
N ASN A 37 -15.19 -9.11 -12.87
CA ASN A 37 -15.99 -9.68 -11.79
C ASN A 37 -15.10 -10.18 -10.67
N TYR A 38 -15.14 -9.55 -9.51
CA TYR A 38 -14.38 -9.93 -8.31
C TYR A 38 -15.30 -10.24 -7.15
N GLN A 39 -14.81 -11.10 -6.24
CA GLN A 39 -15.50 -11.42 -4.99
C GLN A 39 -15.07 -10.46 -3.87
N SER A 40 -15.95 -10.30 -2.88
CA SER A 40 -15.68 -9.53 -1.67
C SER A 40 -16.30 -10.23 -0.46
N GLY A 41 -15.85 -9.86 0.73
CA GLY A 41 -16.31 -10.44 1.98
C GLY A 41 -15.32 -11.42 2.60
N ASP A 42 -14.15 -11.65 1.97
CA ASP A 42 -13.10 -12.49 2.52
C ASP A 42 -12.41 -11.80 3.69
N GLU A 43 -12.15 -12.55 4.76
CA GLU A 43 -11.38 -12.07 5.90
C GLU A 43 -9.92 -11.81 5.50
N ILE A 44 -9.40 -10.64 5.89
CA ILE A 44 -8.00 -10.28 5.69
C ILE A 44 -7.23 -10.68 6.95
N ILE A 45 -6.32 -11.64 6.80
CA ILE A 45 -5.49 -12.17 7.89
C ILE A 45 -4.13 -11.47 7.94
N GLY A 46 -3.48 -11.52 9.10
CA GLY A 46 -2.12 -11.02 9.32
C GLY A 46 -2.04 -9.54 9.71
N LEU A 47 -3.10 -8.77 9.53
CA LEU A 47 -3.11 -7.33 9.85
C LEU A 47 -2.87 -7.04 11.34
N GLU A 48 -3.30 -7.92 12.22
CA GLU A 48 -3.15 -7.78 13.66
C GLU A 48 -1.70 -7.90 14.13
N ASN A 49 -0.87 -8.61 13.35
CA ASN A 49 0.54 -8.87 13.66
C ASN A 49 1.48 -7.83 13.04
N GLU A 50 0.99 -7.10 12.05
CA GLU A 50 1.80 -6.15 11.27
C GLU A 50 1.29 -4.73 11.55
N LYS A 51 2.15 -3.93 12.18
CA LYS A 51 1.87 -2.51 12.45
C LYS A 51 2.66 -1.65 11.50
N ASN A 52 2.09 -0.51 11.12
CA ASN A 52 2.83 0.50 10.39
C ASN A 52 4.03 1.00 11.21
N HIS A 53 5.18 1.09 10.56
CA HIS A 53 6.41 1.65 11.12
C HIS A 53 7.22 2.35 10.02
N ASP A 54 8.38 2.90 10.35
CA ASP A 54 9.15 3.75 9.43
C ASP A 54 9.53 3.08 8.11
N ASP A 55 9.61 1.75 8.09
CA ASP A 55 10.03 0.97 6.94
C ASP A 55 8.89 0.44 6.08
N VAL A 56 7.69 0.26 6.64
CA VAL A 56 6.52 -0.27 5.93
C VAL A 56 5.22 0.31 6.44
N GLU A 57 4.26 0.46 5.55
CA GLU A 57 2.91 0.92 5.88
C GLU A 57 1.86 0.14 5.10
N ILE A 58 0.73 -0.14 5.75
CA ILE A 58 -0.45 -0.75 5.14
C ILE A 58 -1.56 0.30 5.07
N TYR A 59 -2.03 0.59 3.86
CA TYR A 59 -3.18 1.47 3.64
C TYR A 59 -4.38 0.66 3.20
N HIS A 60 -5.47 0.85 3.90
CA HIS A 60 -6.77 0.27 3.57
C HIS A 60 -7.42 1.04 2.41
N ALA A 61 -7.88 0.30 1.39
CA ALA A 61 -8.67 0.83 0.27
C ALA A 61 -10.06 0.16 0.28
N GLY A 62 -10.23 -0.94 -0.45
CA GLY A 62 -11.49 -1.68 -0.50
C GLY A 62 -11.63 -2.64 0.69
N THR A 63 -11.68 -2.11 1.91
CA THR A 63 -11.89 -2.89 3.14
C THR A 63 -13.07 -2.37 3.94
N THR A 64 -13.69 -3.23 4.74
CA THR A 64 -14.70 -2.84 5.72
C THR A 64 -14.56 -3.68 6.98
N LYS A 65 -15.11 -3.21 8.09
CA LYS A 65 -15.14 -3.94 9.35
C LYS A 65 -16.51 -4.61 9.54
N LYS A 66 -16.51 -5.93 9.79
CA LYS A 66 -17.70 -6.72 10.08
C LYS A 66 -17.41 -7.68 11.22
N ASN A 67 -18.23 -7.68 12.28
CA ASN A 67 -18.05 -8.57 13.45
C ASN A 67 -16.63 -8.56 14.02
N ASN A 68 -15.99 -7.40 14.14
CA ASN A 68 -14.60 -7.17 14.54
C ASN A 68 -13.53 -7.70 13.58
N LEU A 69 -13.88 -8.31 12.47
CA LEU A 69 -12.97 -8.73 11.41
C LEU A 69 -12.85 -7.64 10.34
N ILE A 70 -11.67 -7.52 9.75
CA ILE A 70 -11.46 -6.71 8.54
C ILE A 70 -11.67 -7.62 7.34
N ILE A 71 -12.59 -7.24 6.46
CA ILE A 71 -12.93 -8.03 5.27
C ILE A 71 -12.76 -7.20 4.00
N THR A 72 -12.61 -7.89 2.87
CA THR A 72 -12.56 -7.27 1.54
C THR A 72 -13.92 -6.68 1.18
N SER A 73 -13.95 -5.49 0.58
CA SER A 73 -15.18 -4.80 0.14
C SER A 73 -15.01 -4.05 -1.18
N GLY A 74 -13.91 -4.29 -1.91
CA GLY A 74 -13.62 -3.66 -3.19
C GLY A 74 -12.62 -4.44 -4.00
N GLY A 75 -12.38 -4.02 -5.25
CA GLY A 75 -11.45 -4.69 -6.16
C GLY A 75 -9.98 -4.47 -5.79
N ARG A 76 -9.57 -3.24 -5.48
CA ARG A 76 -8.26 -2.92 -4.86
C ARG A 76 -8.46 -2.82 -3.37
N VAL A 77 -7.81 -3.65 -2.59
CA VAL A 77 -8.14 -3.90 -1.19
C VAL A 77 -7.13 -3.30 -0.23
N LEU A 78 -5.84 -3.58 -0.44
CA LEU A 78 -4.76 -3.02 0.36
C LEU A 78 -3.68 -2.41 -0.53
N ASN A 79 -3.00 -1.39 -0.02
CA ASN A 79 -1.77 -0.88 -0.59
C ASN A 79 -0.66 -1.10 0.44
N ILE A 80 0.38 -1.83 0.05
CA ILE A 80 1.54 -2.13 0.88
C ILE A 80 2.68 -1.24 0.44
N ASN A 81 3.11 -0.34 1.31
CA ASN A 81 4.25 0.53 1.06
C ASN A 81 5.49 -0.01 1.76
N GLY A 82 6.60 -0.02 1.05
CA GLY A 82 7.93 -0.25 1.61
C GLY A 82 8.79 0.99 1.38
N TYR A 83 9.64 1.30 2.35
CA TYR A 83 10.58 2.41 2.32
C TYR A 83 12.00 1.92 2.57
N GLY A 84 13.00 2.55 1.92
CA GLY A 84 14.40 2.14 2.07
C GLY A 84 15.39 3.18 1.56
N GLU A 85 16.66 2.98 1.85
CA GLU A 85 17.77 3.80 1.34
C GLU A 85 18.05 3.55 -0.13
N SER A 86 17.58 2.40 -0.66
CA SER A 86 17.58 2.06 -2.07
C SER A 86 16.21 1.57 -2.53
N LEU A 87 15.98 1.62 -3.86
CA LEU A 87 14.74 1.11 -4.44
C LEU A 87 14.61 -0.42 -4.23
N ALA A 88 15.73 -1.15 -4.30
CA ALA A 88 15.76 -2.58 -4.03
C ALA A 88 15.30 -2.89 -2.59
N GLU A 89 15.83 -2.17 -1.61
CA GLU A 89 15.45 -2.32 -0.21
C GLU A 89 13.97 -2.00 0.02
N ALA A 90 13.48 -0.87 -0.53
CA ALA A 90 12.07 -0.50 -0.44
C ALA A 90 11.16 -1.59 -1.04
N ARG A 91 11.56 -2.16 -2.18
CA ARG A 91 10.87 -3.26 -2.83
C ARG A 91 10.83 -4.52 -1.98
N ASP A 92 11.96 -4.94 -1.46
CA ASP A 92 12.05 -6.15 -0.64
C ASP A 92 11.20 -6.03 0.62
N LYS A 93 11.21 -4.88 1.29
CA LYS A 93 10.36 -4.61 2.46
C LYS A 93 8.86 -4.68 2.11
N ALA A 94 8.46 -4.08 0.98
CA ALA A 94 7.06 -4.16 0.53
C ALA A 94 6.63 -5.60 0.26
N TYR A 95 7.41 -6.37 -0.50
CA TYR A 95 7.07 -7.77 -0.83
C TYR A 95 7.15 -8.71 0.37
N ASN A 96 8.06 -8.48 1.31
CA ASN A 96 8.10 -9.22 2.57
C ASN A 96 6.80 -9.03 3.36
N LEU A 97 6.25 -7.82 3.39
CA LEU A 97 4.97 -7.56 4.05
C LEU A 97 3.78 -8.13 3.28
N VAL A 98 3.79 -8.08 1.92
CA VAL A 98 2.78 -8.73 1.07
C VAL A 98 2.62 -10.21 1.40
N ASN A 99 3.71 -10.91 1.73
CA ASN A 99 3.67 -12.34 2.05
C ASN A 99 3.12 -12.65 3.46
N LYS A 100 2.91 -11.65 4.30
CA LYS A 100 2.44 -11.81 5.68
C LYS A 100 0.98 -11.44 5.86
N VAL A 101 0.41 -10.66 4.95
CA VAL A 101 -0.97 -10.20 5.00
C VAL A 101 -1.71 -10.59 3.73
N GLY A 102 -3.00 -10.89 3.83
CA GLY A 102 -3.80 -11.22 2.65
C GLY A 102 -5.06 -12.00 2.98
N TRP A 103 -5.66 -12.59 1.97
CA TRP A 103 -6.87 -13.43 2.06
C TRP A 103 -6.81 -14.52 0.98
N SER A 104 -7.81 -15.37 0.87
CA SER A 104 -7.84 -16.40 -0.16
C SER A 104 -7.84 -15.79 -1.56
N ASP A 105 -6.94 -16.29 -2.43
CA ASP A 105 -6.89 -15.92 -3.84
C ASP A 105 -6.66 -14.43 -4.16
N TYR A 106 -6.02 -13.66 -3.26
CA TYR A 106 -5.62 -12.30 -3.60
C TYR A 106 -4.57 -12.29 -4.73
N TYR A 107 -4.59 -11.21 -5.50
CA TYR A 107 -3.68 -10.99 -6.63
C TYR A 107 -2.84 -9.73 -6.42
N TYR A 108 -1.59 -9.79 -6.83
CA TYR A 108 -0.70 -8.63 -6.91
C TYR A 108 0.34 -8.82 -8.01
N ARG A 109 0.89 -7.73 -8.51
CA ARG A 109 1.98 -7.77 -9.48
C ARG A 109 3.30 -8.03 -8.76
N ARG A 110 4.10 -8.95 -9.31
CA ARG A 110 5.41 -9.33 -8.76
C ARG A 110 6.57 -8.53 -9.34
N ASP A 111 6.30 -7.69 -10.31
CA ASP A 111 7.28 -6.94 -11.12
C ASP A 111 7.27 -5.43 -10.85
N ILE A 112 6.69 -4.98 -9.74
CA ILE A 112 6.67 -3.55 -9.40
C ILE A 112 8.10 -3.04 -9.19
N GLY A 113 8.42 -1.92 -9.85
CA GLY A 113 9.72 -1.25 -9.75
C GLY A 113 10.83 -1.88 -10.61
N TRP A 114 10.57 -2.96 -11.37
CA TRP A 114 11.61 -3.69 -12.12
C TRP A 114 12.42 -2.80 -13.06
N ARG A 115 11.77 -1.88 -13.80
CA ARG A 115 12.44 -0.99 -14.76
C ARG A 115 13.46 -0.07 -14.10
N ALA A 116 13.14 0.44 -12.93
CA ALA A 116 14.00 1.36 -12.19
C ALA A 116 15.08 0.61 -11.36
N LEU A 117 15.12 -0.71 -11.42
CA LEU A 117 16.15 -1.56 -10.81
C LEU A 117 17.15 -2.09 -11.85
N GLU A 118 16.84 -1.97 -13.14
CA GLU A 118 17.70 -2.39 -14.25
C GLU A 118 18.62 -1.25 -14.74
N ASP A 119 18.40 -0.02 -14.31
CA ASP A 119 19.23 1.17 -14.57
C ASP A 119 20.29 1.36 -13.45
#